data_18b864d969e418bc20f2942badf64b77
#
_entry.id   18b864d969e418bc20f2942badf64b77
#
_cell.length_a   1.000
_cell.length_b   1.000
_cell.length_c   1.000
_cell.angle_alpha   90.00
_cell.angle_beta   90.00
_cell.angle_gamma   90.00
#
_symmetry.space_group_name_H-M   'P 1'
#
loop_
_entity.id
_entity.type
_entity.pdbx_description
1 polymer ?
#
loop_
_entity_poly.entity_id
_entity_poly.type
_entity_poly.pdbx_seq_one_letter_code
_entity_poly.pdbx_strand_id
1 'polypeptide(L)'
;MQYKVWNGATAIVIKDNHVLMVRTKNSISWGVPSGEVEVGETAKETCIREVLEETGYEAKIIKELHTKKTIIKDYKVTTQYFLCEVTSGDIQYHDPDEEIEELSWKSRSEISTLLHTYPEVQEIIEQLLDTITSC
;
A
#
# COMPACT_ATOMS: atom_id res chain seq x y z
N MET A 1 -13.90 16.42 -24.08
CA MET A 1 -12.78 16.52 -23.12
C MET A 1 -12.03 15.19 -23.06
N GLN A 2 -10.71 15.24 -23.20
CA GLN A 2 -9.88 14.05 -23.08
C GLN A 2 -9.32 13.98 -21.65
N TYR A 3 -9.48 12.82 -21.03
CA TYR A 3 -8.90 12.58 -19.73
C TYR A 3 -7.50 11.95 -19.87
N LYS A 4 -6.61 12.34 -18.98
CA LYS A 4 -5.36 11.61 -18.78
C LYS A 4 -5.65 10.37 -17.95
N VAL A 5 -4.78 9.37 -18.03
CA VAL A 5 -4.96 8.12 -17.30
C VAL A 5 -3.83 7.97 -16.30
N TRP A 6 -4.19 7.62 -15.06
CA TRP A 6 -3.22 7.25 -14.04
C TRP A 6 -3.62 5.90 -13.45
N ASN A 7 -2.72 4.94 -13.52
CA ASN A 7 -2.93 3.61 -12.96
C ASN A 7 -1.91 3.35 -11.87
N GLY A 8 -2.39 2.89 -10.72
CA GLY A 8 -1.55 2.62 -9.57
C GLY A 8 -1.86 1.29 -8.93
N ALA A 9 -0.93 0.83 -8.10
CA ALA A 9 -1.06 -0.37 -7.30
C ALA A 9 -0.72 -0.07 -5.85
N THR A 10 -1.46 -0.66 -4.93
CA THR A 10 -1.32 -0.45 -3.50
C THR A 10 -1.21 -1.82 -2.82
N ALA A 11 -0.22 -1.95 -1.95
CA ALA A 11 0.06 -3.20 -1.25
C ALA A 11 -0.41 -3.14 0.20
N ILE A 12 -1.24 -4.11 0.59
CA ILE A 12 -1.59 -4.33 1.99
C ILE A 12 -0.81 -5.56 2.43
N VAL A 13 0.29 -5.34 3.15
CA VAL A 13 1.21 -6.39 3.55
C VAL A 13 0.91 -6.77 5.00
N ILE A 14 0.49 -8.01 5.22
CA ILE A 14 0.09 -8.49 6.54
C ILE A 14 1.03 -9.59 7.02
N LYS A 15 1.43 -9.49 8.29
CA LYS A 15 2.25 -10.49 8.96
C LYS A 15 1.91 -10.46 10.46
N ASP A 16 1.61 -11.62 11.04
CA ASP A 16 1.32 -11.76 12.48
C ASP A 16 0.24 -10.78 12.96
N ASN A 17 -0.81 -10.61 12.17
CA ASN A 17 -1.94 -9.70 12.43
C ASN A 17 -1.53 -8.22 12.50
N HIS A 18 -0.41 -7.87 11.87
CA HIS A 18 0.06 -6.49 11.74
C HIS A 18 0.13 -6.12 10.27
N VAL A 19 -0.01 -4.84 9.98
CA VAL A 19 0.09 -4.29 8.62
C VAL A 19 1.33 -3.40 8.53
N LEU A 20 2.07 -3.58 7.45
CA LEU A 20 3.24 -2.73 7.17
C LEU A 20 2.78 -1.37 6.68
N MET A 21 3.13 -0.34 7.42
CA MET A 21 2.74 1.03 7.07
C MET A 21 3.94 1.93 6.95
N VAL A 22 3.78 2.97 6.14
CA VAL A 22 4.82 3.94 5.83
C VAL A 22 4.33 5.36 6.15
N ARG A 23 5.23 6.20 6.64
CA ARG A 23 4.97 7.61 6.85
C ARG A 23 6.03 8.40 6.09
N THR A 24 5.58 9.34 5.28
CA THR A 24 6.49 10.16 4.48
C THR A 24 7.01 11.35 5.29
N LYS A 25 8.11 11.93 4.82
CA LYS A 25 8.68 13.13 5.44
C LYS A 25 7.66 14.26 5.48
N ASN A 26 7.68 15.01 6.56
CA ASN A 26 6.81 16.16 6.78
C ASN A 26 5.32 15.80 6.84
N SER A 27 4.99 14.55 7.10
CA SER A 27 3.62 14.08 7.24
C SER A 27 3.39 13.41 8.59
N ILE A 28 2.20 13.60 9.15
CA ILE A 28 1.77 12.89 10.36
C ILE A 28 0.84 11.73 10.01
N SER A 29 0.48 11.59 8.73
CA SER A 29 -0.41 10.53 8.30
C SER A 29 0.38 9.31 7.83
N TRP A 30 -0.25 8.15 7.97
CA TRP A 30 0.32 6.87 7.59
C TRP A 30 -0.36 6.31 6.35
N GLY A 31 0.40 5.70 5.49
CA GLY A 31 -0.09 5.02 4.31
C GLY A 31 0.50 3.63 4.20
N VAL A 32 0.28 3.01 3.06
CA VAL A 32 0.84 1.69 2.72
C VAL A 32 1.63 1.82 1.43
N PRO A 33 2.55 0.87 1.15
CA PRO A 33 3.34 0.94 -0.07
C PRO A 33 2.46 1.02 -1.31
N SER A 34 2.76 1.98 -2.19
CA SER A 34 1.98 2.19 -3.42
C SER A 34 2.76 3.02 -4.42
N GLY A 35 2.36 2.93 -5.68
CA GLY A 35 2.95 3.74 -6.73
C GLY A 35 2.29 3.55 -8.08
N GLU A 36 2.75 4.33 -9.04
CA GLU A 36 2.25 4.31 -10.40
C GLU A 36 2.79 3.11 -11.18
N VAL A 37 1.91 2.49 -11.97
CA VAL A 37 2.29 1.43 -12.90
C VAL A 37 3.14 2.03 -14.01
N GLU A 38 4.36 1.52 -14.15
CA GLU A 38 5.28 1.98 -15.18
C GLU A 38 5.02 1.29 -16.51
N VAL A 39 5.50 1.89 -17.59
CA VAL A 39 5.36 1.33 -18.93
C VAL A 39 5.98 -0.08 -18.97
N GLY A 40 5.20 -1.04 -19.48
CA GLY A 40 5.64 -2.44 -19.58
C GLY A 40 5.44 -3.26 -18.31
N GLU A 41 4.87 -2.65 -17.27
CA GLU A 41 4.68 -3.27 -15.97
C GLU A 41 3.20 -3.61 -15.76
N THR A 42 2.92 -4.73 -15.08
CA THR A 42 1.57 -5.02 -14.62
C THR A 42 1.36 -4.40 -13.25
N ALA A 43 0.11 -4.25 -12.81
CA ALA A 43 -0.19 -3.73 -11.47
C ALA A 43 0.40 -4.62 -10.37
N LYS A 44 0.42 -5.94 -10.57
CA LYS A 44 1.03 -6.87 -9.60
C LYS A 44 2.54 -6.65 -9.51
N GLU A 45 3.20 -6.46 -10.65
CA GLU A 45 4.65 -6.17 -10.67
C GLU A 45 4.94 -4.83 -10.00
N THR A 46 4.11 -3.82 -10.23
CA THR A 46 4.23 -2.53 -9.57
C THR A 46 4.14 -2.68 -8.05
N CYS A 47 3.15 -3.43 -7.60
CA CYS A 47 2.91 -3.68 -6.18
C CYS A 47 4.16 -4.28 -5.52
N ILE A 48 4.72 -5.33 -6.11
CA ILE A 48 5.92 -5.99 -5.58
C ILE A 48 7.13 -5.04 -5.59
N ARG A 49 7.30 -4.29 -6.68
CA ARG A 49 8.40 -3.33 -6.80
C ARG A 49 8.31 -2.23 -5.74
N GLU A 50 7.13 -1.67 -5.54
CA GLU A 50 6.95 -0.59 -4.58
C GLU A 50 7.19 -1.05 -3.14
N VAL A 51 6.78 -2.29 -2.79
CA VAL A 51 7.09 -2.84 -1.47
C VAL A 51 8.60 -2.91 -1.29
N LEU A 52 9.32 -3.42 -2.28
CA LEU A 52 10.77 -3.53 -2.21
C LEU A 52 11.44 -2.16 -2.10
N GLU A 53 11.08 -1.22 -2.96
CA GLU A 53 11.67 0.12 -2.96
C GLU A 53 11.41 0.89 -1.67
N GLU A 54 10.18 0.84 -1.18
CA GLU A 54 9.79 1.62 -0.01
C GLU A 54 10.16 0.96 1.32
N THR A 55 10.30 -0.35 1.36
CA THR A 55 10.48 -1.06 2.64
C THR A 55 11.70 -1.98 2.72
N GLY A 56 12.20 -2.46 1.59
CA GLY A 56 13.29 -3.45 1.56
C GLY A 56 12.81 -4.90 1.61
N TYR A 57 11.51 -5.12 1.78
CA TYR A 57 10.97 -6.47 1.80
C TYR A 57 10.68 -6.98 0.38
N GLU A 58 10.95 -8.26 0.18
CA GLU A 58 10.42 -8.99 -0.98
C GLU A 58 9.06 -9.54 -0.60
N ALA A 59 8.08 -9.39 -1.47
CA ALA A 59 6.70 -9.78 -1.20
C ALA A 59 6.12 -10.56 -2.37
N LYS A 60 5.08 -11.31 -2.07
CA LYS A 60 4.28 -11.96 -3.11
C LYS A 60 2.82 -11.58 -2.97
N ILE A 61 2.10 -11.61 -4.07
CA ILE A 61 0.68 -11.34 -4.10
C ILE A 61 -0.08 -12.58 -3.62
N ILE A 62 -0.96 -12.38 -2.63
CA ILE A 62 -1.87 -13.42 -2.16
C ILE A 62 -3.17 -13.37 -2.95
N LYS A 63 -3.75 -12.18 -3.07
CA LYS A 63 -4.97 -11.98 -3.88
C LYS A 63 -5.21 -10.50 -4.15
N GLU A 64 -5.99 -10.24 -5.20
CA GLU A 64 -6.50 -8.93 -5.48
C GLU A 64 -7.68 -8.64 -4.54
N LEU A 65 -7.70 -7.46 -3.93
CA LEU A 65 -8.72 -7.09 -2.95
C LEU A 65 -9.81 -6.23 -3.56
N HIS A 66 -9.42 -5.21 -4.31
CA HIS A 66 -10.34 -4.19 -4.77
C HIS A 66 -9.70 -3.38 -5.89
N THR A 67 -10.55 -2.86 -6.77
CA THR A 67 -10.14 -1.90 -7.78
C THR A 67 -11.00 -0.67 -7.62
N LYS A 68 -10.37 0.47 -7.38
CA LYS A 68 -11.07 1.75 -7.26
C LYS A 68 -10.84 2.56 -8.51
N LYS A 69 -11.94 3.03 -9.11
CA LYS A 69 -11.89 3.93 -10.26
C LYS A 69 -12.55 5.24 -9.89
N THR A 70 -11.85 6.34 -10.15
CA THR A 70 -12.37 7.66 -9.83
C THR A 70 -11.84 8.67 -10.83
N ILE A 71 -12.43 9.86 -10.83
CA ILE A 71 -11.96 10.97 -11.65
C ILE A 71 -11.50 12.06 -10.68
N ILE A 72 -10.23 12.43 -10.80
CA ILE A 72 -9.64 13.52 -10.02
C ILE A 72 -9.13 14.54 -11.03
N LYS A 73 -9.79 15.71 -11.05
CA LYS A 73 -9.54 16.76 -12.04
C LYS A 73 -9.70 16.20 -13.46
N ASP A 74 -8.64 16.21 -14.27
CA ASP A 74 -8.68 15.69 -15.64
C ASP A 74 -8.08 14.28 -15.77
N TYR A 75 -7.91 13.58 -14.63
CA TYR A 75 -7.36 12.23 -14.59
C TYR A 75 -8.43 11.19 -14.32
N LYS A 76 -8.41 10.11 -15.11
CA LYS A 76 -9.09 8.87 -14.78
C LYS A 76 -8.10 8.03 -13.96
N VAL A 77 -8.38 7.87 -12.69
CA VAL A 77 -7.47 7.20 -11.74
C VAL A 77 -8.00 5.80 -11.45
N THR A 78 -7.18 4.79 -11.69
CA THR A 78 -7.48 3.41 -11.33
C THR A 78 -6.42 2.94 -10.35
N THR A 79 -6.86 2.51 -9.18
CA THR A 79 -5.97 1.98 -8.14
C THR A 79 -6.38 0.54 -7.83
N GLN A 80 -5.43 -0.38 -7.94
CA GLN A 80 -5.65 -1.78 -7.62
C GLN A 80 -4.99 -2.10 -6.29
N TYR A 81 -5.76 -2.72 -5.38
CA TYR A 81 -5.32 -3.06 -4.03
C TYR A 81 -5.07 -4.55 -3.95
N PHE A 82 -3.91 -4.93 -3.41
CA PHE A 82 -3.50 -6.34 -3.30
C PHE A 82 -3.13 -6.70 -1.87
N LEU A 83 -3.55 -7.89 -1.45
CA LEU A 83 -3.08 -8.49 -0.22
C LEU A 83 -1.75 -9.18 -0.53
N CYS A 84 -0.73 -8.87 0.26
CA CYS A 84 0.62 -9.37 0.06
C CYS A 84 1.17 -10.00 1.34
N GLU A 85 2.14 -10.90 1.17
CA GLU A 85 2.93 -11.38 2.31
C GLU A 85 4.42 -11.26 2.00
N VAL A 86 5.20 -11.07 3.05
CA VAL A 86 6.65 -10.98 2.95
C VAL A 86 7.22 -12.38 2.70
N THR A 87 8.11 -12.49 1.72
CA THR A 87 8.81 -13.75 1.41
C THR A 87 10.26 -13.71 1.91
N SER A 88 10.89 -12.54 1.94
CA SER A 88 12.25 -12.39 2.43
C SER A 88 12.60 -10.92 2.62
N GLY A 89 13.75 -10.66 3.18
CA GLY A 89 14.27 -9.32 3.35
C GLY A 89 14.07 -8.77 4.75
N ASP A 90 14.66 -7.60 4.97
CA ASP A 90 14.56 -6.84 6.21
C ASP A 90 14.17 -5.42 5.88
N ILE A 91 13.70 -4.68 6.87
CA ILE A 91 13.42 -3.26 6.69
C ILE A 91 14.71 -2.56 6.26
N GLN A 92 14.71 -2.05 5.04
CA GLN A 92 15.79 -1.23 4.51
C GLN A 92 15.15 -0.15 3.65
N TYR A 93 15.55 1.08 3.91
CA TYR A 93 15.04 2.20 3.14
C TYR A 93 15.84 2.28 1.83
N HIS A 94 15.23 1.81 0.75
CA HIS A 94 15.76 1.95 -0.60
C HIS A 94 14.87 2.84 -1.45
N ASP A 95 14.19 3.77 -0.81
CA ASP A 95 13.34 4.74 -1.49
C ASP A 95 14.26 5.70 -2.28
N PRO A 96 14.26 5.63 -3.63
CA PRO A 96 15.13 6.47 -4.44
C PRO A 96 14.84 7.97 -4.29
N ASP A 97 13.63 8.32 -3.85
CA ASP A 97 13.23 9.71 -3.65
C ASP A 97 13.43 10.17 -2.20
N GLU A 98 13.90 9.29 -1.33
CA GLU A 98 14.14 9.58 0.10
C GLU A 98 12.92 10.19 0.80
N GLU A 99 11.72 9.78 0.41
CA GLU A 99 10.48 10.34 0.95
C GLU A 99 9.98 9.63 2.19
N ILE A 100 10.40 8.38 2.42
CA ILE A 100 9.94 7.58 3.56
C ILE A 100 10.70 7.98 4.82
N GLU A 101 9.98 8.43 5.84
CA GLU A 101 10.54 8.82 7.13
C GLU A 101 10.53 7.66 8.11
N GLU A 102 9.47 6.87 8.11
CA GLU A 102 9.30 5.81 9.08
C GLU A 102 8.52 4.64 8.49
N LEU A 103 8.93 3.41 8.87
CA LEU A 103 8.23 2.17 8.55
C LEU A 103 7.86 1.50 9.86
N SER A 104 6.68 0.92 9.93
CA SER A 104 6.25 0.22 11.14
C SER A 104 5.19 -0.82 10.83
N TRP A 105 5.24 -1.92 11.55
CA TRP A 105 4.18 -2.93 11.57
C TRP A 105 3.15 -2.47 12.60
N LYS A 106 1.93 -2.20 12.16
CA LYS A 106 0.86 -1.67 13.02
C LYS A 106 -0.18 -2.73 13.32
N SER A 107 -0.54 -2.83 14.59
CA SER A 107 -1.58 -3.73 15.07
C SER A 107 -2.98 -3.20 14.75
N ARG A 108 -4.00 -4.05 14.90
CA ARG A 108 -5.39 -3.65 14.69
C ARG A 108 -5.78 -2.44 15.54
N SER A 109 -5.36 -2.42 16.81
CA SER A 109 -5.70 -1.31 17.70
C SER A 109 -5.00 -0.02 17.29
N GLU A 110 -3.74 -0.12 16.83
CA GLU A 110 -3.01 1.05 16.35
C GLU A 110 -3.65 1.62 15.08
N ILE A 111 -4.08 0.75 14.16
CA ILE A 111 -4.74 1.16 12.92
C ILE A 111 -5.95 2.06 13.22
N SER A 112 -6.72 1.73 14.25
CA SER A 112 -7.91 2.52 14.62
C SER A 112 -7.59 3.93 15.09
N THR A 113 -6.38 4.15 15.60
CA THR A 113 -5.99 5.43 16.22
C THR A 113 -5.10 6.30 15.35
N LEU A 114 -4.52 5.72 14.28
CA LEU A 114 -3.62 6.46 13.39
C LEU A 114 -4.39 7.40 12.47
N LEU A 115 -3.72 8.48 12.09
CA LEU A 115 -4.20 9.32 11.00
C LEU A 115 -3.76 8.66 9.70
N HIS A 116 -4.71 8.35 8.85
CA HIS A 116 -4.46 7.68 7.57
C HIS A 116 -4.45 8.67 6.42
N THR A 117 -3.49 8.50 5.51
CA THR A 117 -3.41 9.32 4.30
C THR A 117 -4.66 9.12 3.43
N TYR A 118 -5.14 7.87 3.34
CA TYR A 118 -6.36 7.53 2.59
C TYR A 118 -7.33 6.77 3.48
N PRO A 119 -8.46 7.38 3.87
CA PRO A 119 -9.44 6.73 4.75
C PRO A 119 -9.98 5.40 4.21
N GLU A 120 -10.12 5.26 2.90
CA GLU A 120 -10.59 4.01 2.29
C GLU A 120 -9.61 2.86 2.50
N VAL A 121 -8.32 3.15 2.61
CA VAL A 121 -7.30 2.14 2.89
C VAL A 121 -7.45 1.62 4.32
N GLN A 122 -7.71 2.53 5.27
CA GLN A 122 -7.97 2.15 6.66
C GLN A 122 -9.11 1.14 6.73
N GLU A 123 -10.20 1.41 6.04
CA GLU A 123 -11.38 0.54 6.04
C GLU A 123 -11.04 -0.85 5.50
N ILE A 124 -10.30 -0.93 4.41
CA ILE A 124 -9.86 -2.21 3.83
C ILE A 124 -9.00 -2.98 4.83
N ILE A 125 -8.04 -2.31 5.47
CA ILE A 125 -7.15 -2.92 6.44
C ILE A 125 -7.94 -3.46 7.63
N GLU A 126 -8.85 -2.67 8.17
CA GLU A 126 -9.64 -3.07 9.33
C GLU A 126 -10.49 -4.30 9.03
N GLN A 127 -11.12 -4.34 7.88
CA GLN A 127 -11.91 -5.49 7.45
C GLN A 127 -11.04 -6.74 7.31
N LEU A 128 -9.86 -6.61 6.72
CA LEU A 128 -8.93 -7.74 6.56
C LEU A 128 -8.48 -8.30 7.90
N LEU A 129 -8.04 -7.43 8.80
CA LEU A 129 -7.56 -7.86 10.11
C LEU A 129 -8.68 -8.48 10.94
N ASP A 130 -9.88 -7.93 10.89
CA ASP A 130 -11.03 -8.47 11.61
C ASP A 130 -11.43 -9.84 11.07
N THR A 131 -11.35 -10.04 9.76
CA THR A 131 -11.63 -11.33 9.13
C THR A 131 -10.61 -12.40 9.56
N ILE A 132 -9.34 -12.04 9.60
CA ILE A 132 -8.26 -12.95 9.98
C ILE A 132 -8.39 -13.36 11.46
N THR A 133 -8.76 -12.41 12.34
CA THR A 133 -8.81 -12.66 13.78
C THR A 133 -10.11 -13.28 14.25
N SER A 134 -11.17 -13.30 13.43
CA SER A 134 -12.47 -13.84 13.82
C SER A 134 -12.65 -15.33 13.51
N CYS A 135 -11.59 -16.03 13.13
CA CYS A 135 -11.63 -17.48 12.91
C CYS A 135 -11.43 -18.27 14.19
#